data_a326ab00f94eacd0f01ffe368d767f5f
#
_entry.id   a326ab00f94eacd0f01ffe368d767f5f
#
_cell.length_a   1.000
_cell.length_b   1.000
_cell.length_c   1.000
_cell.angle_alpha   90.00
_cell.angle_beta   90.00
_cell.angle_gamma   90.00
#
_symmetry.space_group_name_H-M   'P 1'
#
loop_
_entity.id
_entity.type
_entity.pdbx_description
1 polymer ?
#
loop_
_entity_poly.entity_id
_entity_poly.type
_entity_poly.pdbx_seq_one_letter_code
_entity_poly.pdbx_strand_id
1 'polypeptide(L)'
;MYNEPNNNNNPNNNVNPYNNMDIDNNMNGNNSSGYNNLVNPDNFDKKLKGKKKIIKIMGFIAIMLIVALSGGIIGGFASYKFMSKNGKLVQDNSSYAAPEFMSSTDGSLTISEAFEKVKPAVVTIYTKSADSNGKASGEGMGSGFIINKDGYIITNYHVVSNTTDLTVQLSNGNEVAAKVVNYDAQKDVAMIKLADGTEIPGVAELGDSSTLYAGQDVIAIGTPLYKDLAQTLTKGIISAANRTLTASSGGTAVNVIQTDAAINPGNSGGPLVNTKGQVIGINSSKLGAISGSETSVEGIGFAVPINEVKDRLESLSKPILTIGINIVEFDEAAAKKYNTSEGLSVQSVIAASPAENAGIKPGDVIIKFNGTRVKTADELSKAKANINSGDTVQVVVERSGKEVTLDLQLTAS
;
A
#
# COMPACT_ATOMS: atom_id res chain seq x y z
N MET A 1 39.19 25.56 33.47
CA MET A 1 39.33 27.02 33.36
C MET A 1 38.65 27.45 32.09
N TYR A 2 37.73 28.41 32.25
CA TYR A 2 36.92 29.16 31.26
C TYR A 2 35.74 28.39 30.68
N ASN A 3 34.58 28.53 31.24
CA ASN A 3 33.50 29.55 31.23
C ASN A 3 32.62 29.48 29.99
N GLU A 4 31.38 29.02 30.26
CA GLU A 4 30.20 29.35 29.46
C GLU A 4 29.90 30.87 29.45
N PRO A 5 29.09 31.36 28.49
CA PRO A 5 27.81 31.87 28.94
C PRO A 5 26.60 31.43 28.10
N ASN A 6 25.58 31.12 28.82
CA ASN A 6 24.16 31.16 28.65
C ASN A 6 23.67 32.39 27.88
N ASN A 7 22.81 32.20 26.86
CA ASN A 7 21.85 33.24 26.51
C ASN A 7 20.55 32.66 25.92
N ASN A 8 19.52 32.69 26.75
CA ASN A 8 18.10 32.60 26.39
C ASN A 8 17.75 33.78 25.46
N ASN A 9 17.07 33.51 24.36
CA ASN A 9 16.00 34.37 23.86
C ASN A 9 15.15 33.62 22.81
N ASN A 10 13.94 33.26 23.25
CA ASN A 10 12.78 33.02 22.40
C ASN A 10 12.05 34.37 22.23
N PRO A 11 11.57 34.75 21.06
CA PRO A 11 10.15 35.02 20.98
C PRO A 11 9.45 34.41 19.75
N ASN A 12 8.34 33.77 20.05
CA ASN A 12 7.21 33.56 19.17
C ASN A 12 6.84 34.80 18.38
N ASN A 13 6.63 34.65 17.07
CA ASN A 13 5.63 35.37 16.32
C ASN A 13 5.21 34.57 15.09
N ASN A 14 4.11 33.88 15.24
CA ASN A 14 3.41 33.24 14.14
C ASN A 14 2.19 34.13 13.88
N VAL A 15 2.21 34.89 12.80
CA VAL A 15 1.07 35.71 12.36
C VAL A 15 0.35 34.95 11.24
N ASN A 16 -0.83 34.53 11.51
CA ASN A 16 -1.75 33.92 10.55
C ASN A 16 -2.73 35.01 10.04
N PRO A 17 -2.82 35.31 8.73
CA PRO A 17 -3.63 36.38 8.19
C PRO A 17 -4.94 35.90 7.56
N TYR A 18 -5.83 35.25 8.29
CA TYR A 18 -7.22 35.06 7.86
C TYR A 18 -8.11 34.80 9.09
N ASN A 19 -8.68 35.88 9.64
CA ASN A 19 -9.98 35.84 10.29
C ASN A 19 -10.41 37.25 10.68
N ASN A 20 -11.33 37.84 9.93
CA ASN A 20 -12.24 38.86 10.40
C ASN A 20 -13.55 38.71 9.63
N MET A 21 -14.51 38.15 10.31
CA MET A 21 -15.94 38.38 10.10
C MET A 21 -16.56 38.64 11.49
N ASP A 22 -16.74 39.89 11.76
CA ASP A 22 -17.46 40.39 12.96
C ASP A 22 -18.96 40.13 12.79
N ILE A 23 -19.51 39.42 13.76
CA ILE A 23 -20.97 39.31 13.99
C ILE A 23 -21.29 40.18 15.20
N ASP A 24 -21.87 41.35 14.96
CA ASP A 24 -22.44 42.17 16.01
C ASP A 24 -23.81 41.63 16.45
N ASN A 25 -23.82 41.05 17.63
CA ASN A 25 -25.03 40.86 18.45
C ASN A 25 -25.15 42.06 19.39
N ASN A 26 -26.18 42.84 19.27
CA ASN A 26 -26.63 43.69 20.35
C ASN A 26 -28.14 43.58 20.56
N MET A 27 -28.52 42.85 21.61
CA MET A 27 -29.84 42.88 22.26
C MET A 27 -29.79 43.86 23.44
N ASN A 28 -30.77 44.67 23.54
CA ASN A 28 -31.48 45.14 24.75
C ASN A 28 -32.16 46.48 24.42
N GLY A 29 -33.33 46.72 24.78
CA GLY A 29 -34.26 46.29 25.77
C GLY A 29 -35.30 47.38 25.99
N ASN A 30 -36.51 46.98 26.26
CA ASN A 30 -37.57 47.59 27.06
C ASN A 30 -37.91 49.11 26.97
N ASN A 31 -39.12 49.50 26.65
CA ASN A 31 -40.20 49.75 27.56
C ASN A 31 -41.38 50.49 26.92
N SER A 32 -42.50 49.92 27.04
CA SER A 32 -43.79 50.28 27.55
C SER A 32 -44.39 51.66 27.25
N SER A 33 -45.69 51.58 26.97
CA SER A 33 -46.84 52.35 27.33
C SER A 33 -47.27 53.53 26.45
N GLY A 34 -48.56 53.50 26.12
CA GLY A 34 -49.33 54.66 25.94
C GLY A 34 -50.40 54.60 24.85
N TYR A 35 -51.62 54.20 25.23
CA TYR A 35 -52.82 54.40 24.47
C TYR A 35 -53.00 55.87 24.06
N ASN A 36 -53.45 56.12 22.85
CA ASN A 36 -54.66 56.99 22.63
C ASN A 36 -55.06 56.96 21.14
N ASN A 37 -56.33 56.64 20.97
CA ASN A 37 -57.10 56.76 19.76
C ASN A 37 -57.26 58.23 19.36
N LEU A 38 -57.09 58.54 18.08
CA LEU A 38 -57.89 59.54 17.40
C LEU A 38 -57.96 59.20 15.91
N VAL A 39 -59.11 58.84 15.46
CA VAL A 39 -59.49 58.58 14.08
C VAL A 39 -59.58 59.87 13.33
N ASN A 40 -58.75 60.09 12.32
CA ASN A 40 -58.78 61.19 11.39
C ASN A 40 -59.42 60.75 10.08
N PRO A 41 -60.52 61.39 9.64
CA PRO A 41 -61.33 60.95 8.50
C PRO A 41 -60.68 61.08 7.15
N ASP A 42 -59.57 61.78 7.03
CA ASP A 42 -58.86 62.04 5.73
C ASP A 42 -58.04 60.89 5.13
N ASN A 43 -58.06 59.72 5.78
CA ASN A 43 -57.24 58.60 5.32
C ASN A 43 -57.96 57.59 4.41
N PHE A 44 -59.28 57.79 4.17
CA PHE A 44 -60.04 56.82 3.33
C PHE A 44 -59.79 56.98 1.84
N ASP A 45 -59.59 58.21 1.36
CA ASP A 45 -59.36 58.44 -0.09
C ASP A 45 -57.98 58.11 -0.63
N LYS A 46 -56.95 58.08 0.20
CA LYS A 46 -55.58 57.67 -0.22
C LYS A 46 -55.46 56.18 -0.40
N LYS A 47 -56.27 55.38 0.34
CA LYS A 47 -56.19 53.90 0.29
C LYS A 47 -56.81 53.32 -0.98
N LEU A 48 -57.78 54.02 -1.59
CA LEU A 48 -58.44 53.62 -2.86
C LEU A 48 -57.60 53.97 -4.08
N LYS A 49 -56.87 55.09 -4.08
CA LYS A 49 -55.96 55.47 -5.18
C LYS A 49 -54.71 54.58 -5.23
N GLY A 50 -54.18 54.11 -4.08
CA GLY A 50 -53.07 53.18 -3.98
C GLY A 50 -53.38 51.78 -4.54
N LYS A 51 -54.62 51.28 -4.20
CA LYS A 51 -55.03 49.94 -4.71
C LYS A 51 -55.21 49.93 -6.23
N LYS A 52 -55.74 50.97 -6.88
CA LYS A 52 -55.84 51.05 -8.34
C LYS A 52 -54.47 51.13 -9.04
N LYS A 53 -53.47 51.75 -8.39
CA LYS A 53 -52.11 51.84 -8.92
C LYS A 53 -51.41 50.50 -8.81
N ILE A 54 -51.55 49.75 -7.72
CA ILE A 54 -51.03 48.42 -7.47
C ILE A 54 -51.63 47.40 -8.46
N ILE A 55 -52.97 47.46 -8.68
CA ILE A 55 -53.63 46.56 -9.64
C ILE A 55 -53.14 46.81 -11.06
N LYS A 56 -52.91 48.07 -11.45
CA LYS A 56 -52.34 48.40 -12.78
C LYS A 56 -50.90 47.89 -12.90
N ILE A 57 -50.07 47.99 -11.87
CA ILE A 57 -48.70 47.49 -11.85
C ILE A 57 -48.68 45.94 -11.90
N MET A 58 -49.55 45.30 -11.10
CA MET A 58 -49.68 43.83 -11.16
C MET A 58 -50.19 43.34 -12.51
N GLY A 59 -51.12 44.06 -13.14
CA GLY A 59 -51.59 43.76 -14.49
C GLY A 59 -50.47 43.90 -15.54
N PHE A 60 -49.61 44.94 -15.42
CA PHE A 60 -48.49 45.12 -16.31
C PHE A 60 -47.42 44.03 -16.14
N ILE A 61 -47.16 43.62 -14.89
CA ILE A 61 -46.22 42.51 -14.59
C ILE A 61 -46.79 41.19 -15.14
N ALA A 62 -48.08 40.93 -14.99
CA ALA A 62 -48.73 39.74 -15.55
C ALA A 62 -48.63 39.69 -17.08
N ILE A 63 -48.83 40.82 -17.75
CA ILE A 63 -48.70 40.91 -19.23
C ILE A 63 -47.25 40.68 -19.65
N MET A 64 -46.25 41.25 -18.94
CA MET A 64 -44.86 41.05 -19.22
C MET A 64 -44.44 39.59 -19.01
N LEU A 65 -44.95 38.89 -18.00
CA LEU A 65 -44.74 37.47 -17.79
C LEU A 65 -45.35 36.61 -18.92
N ILE A 66 -46.55 36.94 -19.36
CA ILE A 66 -47.18 36.23 -20.49
C ILE A 66 -46.39 36.42 -21.78
N VAL A 67 -45.87 37.63 -22.05
CA VAL A 67 -45.01 37.90 -23.21
C VAL A 67 -43.68 37.16 -23.10
N ALA A 68 -43.10 37.12 -21.92
CA ALA A 68 -41.85 36.39 -21.70
C ALA A 68 -42.02 34.86 -21.87
N LEU A 69 -43.11 34.31 -21.36
CA LEU A 69 -43.43 32.89 -21.51
C LEU A 69 -43.78 32.52 -22.95
N SER A 70 -44.57 33.35 -23.64
CA SER A 70 -44.90 33.10 -25.03
C SER A 70 -43.70 33.27 -25.97
N GLY A 71 -42.83 34.26 -25.72
CA GLY A 71 -41.55 34.41 -26.41
C GLY A 71 -40.59 33.25 -26.21
N GLY A 72 -40.54 32.72 -24.95
CA GLY A 72 -39.74 31.53 -24.62
C GLY A 72 -40.24 30.27 -25.33
N ILE A 73 -41.57 30.07 -25.41
CA ILE A 73 -42.16 28.91 -26.11
C ILE A 73 -41.95 29.01 -27.61
N ILE A 74 -42.20 30.19 -28.18
CA ILE A 74 -42.03 30.41 -29.65
C ILE A 74 -40.56 30.36 -30.03
N GLY A 75 -39.68 30.97 -29.23
CA GLY A 75 -38.23 30.91 -29.43
C GLY A 75 -37.68 29.50 -29.29
N GLY A 76 -38.15 28.76 -28.28
CA GLY A 76 -37.76 27.36 -28.06
C GLY A 76 -38.25 26.48 -29.22
N PHE A 77 -39.44 26.65 -29.71
CA PHE A 77 -39.98 25.88 -30.81
C PHE A 77 -39.30 26.23 -32.18
N ALA A 78 -38.99 27.51 -32.36
CA ALA A 78 -38.23 27.95 -33.55
C ALA A 78 -36.79 27.42 -33.51
N SER A 79 -36.12 27.47 -32.35
CA SER A 79 -34.78 26.87 -32.17
C SER A 79 -34.82 25.38 -32.37
N TYR A 80 -35.81 24.69 -31.79
CA TYR A 80 -35.99 23.24 -31.99
C TYR A 80 -36.22 22.90 -33.49
N LYS A 81 -37.08 23.65 -34.20
CA LYS A 81 -37.31 23.45 -35.61
C LYS A 81 -36.09 23.78 -36.51
N PHE A 82 -35.34 24.82 -36.11
CA PHE A 82 -34.08 25.17 -36.78
C PHE A 82 -33.01 24.11 -36.58
N MET A 83 -32.86 23.62 -35.33
CA MET A 83 -31.95 22.51 -35.02
C MET A 83 -32.41 21.19 -35.69
N SER A 84 -33.69 20.88 -35.75
CA SER A 84 -34.19 19.67 -36.36
C SER A 84 -34.12 19.68 -37.89
N LYS A 85 -34.07 20.86 -38.53
CA LYS A 85 -34.03 21.00 -39.99
C LYS A 85 -32.60 21.13 -40.54
N ASN A 86 -31.65 21.64 -39.75
CA ASN A 86 -30.25 21.84 -40.12
C ASN A 86 -29.26 21.10 -39.25
N GLY A 87 -29.71 20.55 -38.15
CA GLY A 87 -28.95 19.68 -37.29
C GLY A 87 -29.36 18.25 -37.59
N LYS A 88 -28.60 17.53 -38.37
CA LYS A 88 -28.33 16.17 -37.96
C LYS A 88 -27.83 16.38 -36.51
N LEU A 89 -28.65 15.98 -35.54
CA LEU A 89 -28.07 15.56 -34.26
C LEU A 89 -26.99 14.59 -34.69
N VAL A 90 -25.75 15.05 -34.73
CA VAL A 90 -24.63 14.14 -34.62
C VAL A 90 -24.91 13.48 -33.29
N GLN A 91 -25.66 12.39 -33.34
CA GLN A 91 -25.56 11.36 -32.40
C GLN A 91 -24.09 10.97 -32.58
N ASP A 92 -23.26 11.64 -31.81
CA ASP A 92 -21.89 11.20 -31.62
C ASP A 92 -22.01 9.85 -30.92
N ASN A 93 -22.40 8.85 -31.73
CA ASN A 93 -21.94 7.49 -31.52
C ASN A 93 -20.46 7.52 -31.93
N SER A 94 -19.66 8.36 -31.26
CA SER A 94 -18.32 8.00 -31.00
C SER A 94 -18.45 6.81 -30.04
N SER A 95 -18.75 5.62 -30.60
CA SER A 95 -18.11 4.43 -30.11
C SER A 95 -16.66 4.87 -29.94
N TYR A 96 -16.24 5.06 -28.70
CA TYR A 96 -14.84 5.16 -28.35
C TYR A 96 -14.26 3.90 -28.98
N ALA A 97 -13.77 4.00 -30.21
CA ALA A 97 -12.96 2.96 -30.81
C ALA A 97 -11.80 2.87 -29.85
N ALA A 98 -11.68 1.75 -29.17
CA ALA A 98 -10.51 1.49 -28.35
C ALA A 98 -9.31 1.87 -29.22
N PRO A 99 -8.38 2.68 -28.73
CA PRO A 99 -7.24 3.11 -29.52
C PRO A 99 -6.61 1.85 -30.14
N GLU A 100 -6.49 1.81 -31.46
CA GLU A 100 -5.77 0.75 -32.13
C GLU A 100 -4.32 0.87 -31.68
N PHE A 101 -3.85 -0.11 -30.92
CA PHE A 101 -2.46 -0.17 -30.47
C PHE A 101 -1.60 -0.58 -31.67
N MET A 102 -0.67 0.29 -32.04
CA MET A 102 0.32 -0.06 -33.06
C MET A 102 1.30 -1.08 -32.43
N SER A 103 1.19 -2.33 -32.85
CA SER A 103 2.15 -3.37 -32.51
C SER A 103 3.51 -3.02 -33.11
N SER A 104 4.57 -3.06 -32.30
CA SER A 104 5.93 -2.86 -32.81
C SER A 104 6.36 -4.05 -33.68
N THR A 105 7.09 -3.78 -34.75
CA THR A 105 7.53 -4.79 -35.75
C THR A 105 8.54 -5.81 -35.20
N ASP A 106 9.08 -5.57 -33.99
CA ASP A 106 10.07 -6.45 -33.32
C ASP A 106 9.43 -7.37 -32.25
N GLY A 107 8.10 -7.41 -32.12
CA GLY A 107 7.37 -8.16 -31.11
C GLY A 107 7.33 -7.48 -29.73
N SER A 108 7.81 -6.24 -29.62
CA SER A 108 7.60 -5.41 -28.43
C SER A 108 6.22 -4.81 -28.44
N LEU A 109 5.61 -4.73 -27.26
CA LEU A 109 4.32 -4.09 -27.01
C LEU A 109 4.54 -2.58 -26.82
N THR A 110 3.54 -1.79 -27.11
CA THR A 110 3.47 -0.42 -26.62
C THR A 110 3.36 -0.43 -25.08
N ILE A 111 3.66 0.68 -24.45
CA ILE A 111 3.54 0.82 -22.98
C ILE A 111 2.12 0.48 -22.51
N SER A 112 1.09 0.92 -23.25
CA SER A 112 -0.31 0.63 -22.92
C SER A 112 -0.63 -0.86 -23.05
N GLU A 113 -0.19 -1.51 -24.11
CA GLU A 113 -0.38 -2.97 -24.29
C GLU A 113 0.34 -3.77 -23.23
N ALA A 114 1.60 -3.42 -22.89
CA ALA A 114 2.36 -4.08 -21.84
C ALA A 114 1.66 -3.92 -20.47
N PHE A 115 1.11 -2.74 -20.18
CA PHE A 115 0.32 -2.48 -18.98
C PHE A 115 -0.95 -3.32 -18.95
N GLU A 116 -1.80 -3.27 -19.99
CA GLU A 116 -3.05 -4.03 -20.01
C GLU A 116 -2.83 -5.55 -19.95
N LYS A 117 -1.70 -6.05 -20.47
CA LYS A 117 -1.31 -7.47 -20.36
C LYS A 117 -1.04 -7.87 -18.89
N VAL A 118 -0.36 -7.02 -18.13
CA VAL A 118 0.10 -7.35 -16.75
C VAL A 118 -0.91 -6.93 -15.69
N LYS A 119 -1.66 -5.85 -15.94
CA LYS A 119 -2.61 -5.23 -15.01
C LYS A 119 -3.54 -6.24 -14.28
N PRO A 120 -4.12 -7.28 -14.95
CA PRO A 120 -4.96 -8.24 -14.27
C PRO A 120 -4.26 -9.01 -13.15
N ALA A 121 -2.94 -9.15 -13.22
CA ALA A 121 -2.13 -9.85 -12.22
C ALA A 121 -1.65 -8.93 -11.08
N VAL A 122 -1.70 -7.60 -11.23
CA VAL A 122 -1.21 -6.67 -10.21
C VAL A 122 -2.25 -6.47 -9.12
N VAL A 123 -1.80 -6.51 -7.87
CA VAL A 123 -2.65 -6.42 -6.69
C VAL A 123 -2.16 -5.34 -5.74
N THR A 124 -3.09 -4.80 -4.93
CA THR A 124 -2.77 -3.97 -3.77
C THR A 124 -2.82 -4.83 -2.51
N ILE A 125 -1.85 -4.66 -1.63
CA ILE A 125 -1.73 -5.40 -0.38
C ILE A 125 -1.95 -4.43 0.78
N TYR A 126 -2.92 -4.74 1.63
CA TYR A 126 -3.21 -4.03 2.88
C TYR A 126 -2.77 -4.88 4.06
N THR A 127 -2.06 -4.28 4.98
CA THR A 127 -1.55 -4.96 6.18
C THR A 127 -1.98 -4.23 7.43
N LYS A 128 -2.29 -4.99 8.49
CA LYS A 128 -2.40 -4.47 9.84
C LYS A 128 -1.32 -5.10 10.68
N SER A 129 -0.70 -4.31 11.53
CA SER A 129 0.30 -4.77 12.47
C SER A 129 -0.17 -4.54 13.90
N ALA A 130 0.33 -5.36 14.83
CA ALA A 130 0.11 -5.19 16.26
C ALA A 130 1.45 -4.99 16.96
N ASP A 131 1.42 -4.26 18.09
CA ASP A 131 2.56 -4.15 19.00
C ASP A 131 2.77 -5.47 19.79
N SER A 132 3.83 -5.53 20.58
CA SER A 132 4.15 -6.69 21.42
C SER A 132 3.05 -7.07 22.42
N ASN A 133 2.07 -6.21 22.66
CA ASN A 133 0.93 -6.43 23.54
C ASN A 133 -0.34 -6.83 22.77
N GLY A 134 -0.25 -7.03 21.44
CA GLY A 134 -1.38 -7.39 20.60
C GLY A 134 -2.30 -6.22 20.23
N LYS A 135 -1.93 -4.98 20.59
CA LYS A 135 -2.70 -3.79 20.24
C LYS A 135 -2.34 -3.34 18.81
N ALA A 136 -3.35 -2.99 18.02
CA ALA A 136 -3.14 -2.47 16.66
C ALA A 136 -2.13 -1.31 16.68
N SER A 137 -1.03 -1.44 15.94
CA SER A 137 0.09 -0.51 15.93
C SER A 137 0.25 0.25 14.63
N GLY A 138 -0.40 -0.19 13.55
CA GLY A 138 -0.36 0.50 12.26
C GLY A 138 -1.08 -0.24 11.14
N GLU A 139 -1.35 0.51 10.09
CA GLU A 139 -1.80 -0.01 8.80
C GLU A 139 -0.72 0.27 7.77
N GLY A 140 -0.47 -0.69 6.89
CA GLY A 140 0.48 -0.58 5.80
C GLY A 140 -0.17 -0.88 4.46
N MET A 141 0.45 -0.38 3.41
CA MET A 141 0.01 -0.62 2.04
C MET A 141 1.23 -0.84 1.14
N GLY A 142 1.09 -1.80 0.23
CA GLY A 142 2.06 -2.09 -0.81
C GLY A 142 1.39 -2.73 -2.01
N SER A 143 2.19 -3.27 -2.88
CA SER A 143 1.74 -3.94 -4.11
C SER A 143 2.30 -5.35 -4.19
N GLY A 144 1.76 -6.12 -5.13
CA GLY A 144 2.23 -7.46 -5.47
C GLY A 144 1.77 -7.85 -6.86
N PHE A 145 2.16 -9.04 -7.30
CA PHE A 145 1.66 -9.61 -8.53
C PHE A 145 1.47 -11.13 -8.42
N ILE A 146 0.39 -11.61 -9.00
CA ILE A 146 -0.02 -13.03 -8.99
C ILE A 146 0.86 -13.79 -10.00
N ILE A 147 1.46 -14.90 -9.56
CA ILE A 147 2.40 -15.70 -10.37
C ILE A 147 1.84 -17.04 -10.86
N ASN A 148 0.68 -17.45 -10.35
CA ASN A 148 0.02 -18.67 -10.82
C ASN A 148 -1.52 -18.65 -10.56
N LYS A 149 -2.22 -19.64 -11.12
CA LYS A 149 -3.66 -19.79 -10.96
C LYS A 149 -4.10 -20.24 -9.57
N ASP A 150 -3.18 -20.71 -8.74
CA ASP A 150 -3.46 -21.09 -7.36
C ASP A 150 -3.51 -19.86 -6.44
N GLY A 151 -3.21 -18.67 -6.94
CA GLY A 151 -3.27 -17.41 -6.20
C GLY A 151 -2.04 -17.13 -5.33
N TYR A 152 -0.88 -17.66 -5.72
CA TYR A 152 0.40 -17.24 -5.14
C TYR A 152 0.80 -15.87 -5.69
N ILE A 153 1.27 -14.99 -4.81
CA ILE A 153 1.64 -13.60 -5.10
C ILE A 153 3.06 -13.37 -4.60
N ILE A 154 3.86 -12.69 -5.40
CA ILE A 154 5.17 -12.16 -5.01
C ILE A 154 5.02 -10.68 -4.62
N THR A 155 5.70 -10.31 -3.55
CA THR A 155 5.80 -8.94 -3.03
C THR A 155 7.14 -8.74 -2.30
N ASN A 156 7.39 -7.55 -1.75
CA ASN A 156 8.53 -7.34 -0.85
C ASN A 156 8.25 -7.87 0.56
N TYR A 157 9.31 -8.34 1.23
CA TYR A 157 9.23 -8.75 2.63
C TYR A 157 8.81 -7.61 3.55
N HIS A 158 9.37 -6.40 3.38
CA HIS A 158 9.03 -5.27 4.23
C HIS A 158 7.56 -4.84 4.14
N VAL A 159 6.84 -5.18 3.06
CA VAL A 159 5.39 -4.92 2.91
C VAL A 159 4.58 -5.80 3.86
N VAL A 160 5.00 -7.05 4.07
CA VAL A 160 4.24 -8.05 4.85
C VAL A 160 4.89 -8.39 6.20
N SER A 161 6.02 -7.76 6.53
CA SER A 161 6.70 -7.99 7.81
C SER A 161 5.87 -7.51 8.99
N ASN A 162 5.83 -8.30 10.08
CA ASN A 162 5.09 -8.00 11.32
C ASN A 162 3.57 -7.79 11.12
N THR A 163 3.00 -8.32 10.03
CA THR A 163 1.57 -8.23 9.80
C THR A 163 0.81 -9.28 10.62
N THR A 164 -0.33 -8.87 11.18
CA THR A 164 -1.29 -9.74 11.88
C THR A 164 -2.54 -10.01 11.04
N ASP A 165 -2.80 -9.15 10.04
CA ASP A 165 -3.94 -9.25 9.14
C ASP A 165 -3.50 -8.78 7.74
N LEU A 166 -3.79 -9.59 6.74
CA LEU A 166 -3.35 -9.41 5.37
C LEU A 166 -4.54 -9.53 4.42
N THR A 167 -4.88 -8.42 3.78
CA THR A 167 -5.94 -8.35 2.77
C THR A 167 -5.36 -7.90 1.44
N VAL A 168 -5.77 -8.55 0.37
CA VAL A 168 -5.34 -8.27 -1.00
C VAL A 168 -6.53 -7.78 -1.81
N GLN A 169 -6.39 -6.60 -2.42
CA GLN A 169 -7.33 -6.11 -3.43
C GLN A 169 -6.85 -6.54 -4.81
N LEU A 170 -7.67 -7.32 -5.49
CA LEU A 170 -7.44 -7.77 -6.86
C LEU A 170 -7.72 -6.66 -7.88
N SER A 171 -7.26 -6.85 -9.11
CA SER A 171 -7.47 -5.89 -10.22
C SER A 171 -8.93 -5.58 -10.55
N ASN A 172 -9.85 -6.49 -10.21
CA ASN A 172 -11.29 -6.32 -10.37
C ASN A 172 -11.95 -5.60 -9.17
N GLY A 173 -11.17 -5.15 -8.17
CA GLY A 173 -11.65 -4.45 -6.99
C GLY A 173 -12.05 -5.35 -5.82
N ASN A 174 -12.10 -6.67 -5.99
CA ASN A 174 -12.45 -7.60 -4.91
C ASN A 174 -11.34 -7.64 -3.86
N GLU A 175 -11.72 -7.55 -2.58
CA GLU A 175 -10.80 -7.71 -1.45
C GLU A 175 -10.88 -9.16 -0.94
N VAL A 176 -9.73 -9.82 -0.80
CA VAL A 176 -9.59 -11.22 -0.43
C VAL A 176 -8.56 -11.35 0.69
N ALA A 177 -8.83 -12.17 1.69
CA ALA A 177 -7.87 -12.50 2.72
C ALA A 177 -6.68 -13.28 2.13
N ALA A 178 -5.50 -13.04 2.66
CA ALA A 178 -4.28 -13.74 2.25
C ALA A 178 -3.43 -14.13 3.47
N LYS A 179 -2.46 -15.00 3.25
CA LYS A 179 -1.49 -15.42 4.27
C LYS A 179 -0.08 -15.36 3.71
N VAL A 180 0.88 -15.03 4.56
CA VAL A 180 2.29 -15.14 4.23
C VAL A 180 2.65 -16.63 4.16
N VAL A 181 3.20 -17.07 3.04
CA VAL A 181 3.69 -18.45 2.85
C VAL A 181 5.13 -18.55 3.35
N ASN A 182 6.01 -17.72 2.77
CA ASN A 182 7.42 -17.67 3.14
C ASN A 182 8.07 -16.35 2.67
N TYR A 183 9.27 -16.08 3.12
CA TYR A 183 10.01 -14.88 2.74
C TYR A 183 11.55 -15.09 2.81
N ASP A 184 12.25 -14.21 2.12
CA ASP A 184 13.69 -13.98 2.26
C ASP A 184 13.90 -12.51 2.68
N ALA A 185 14.17 -12.29 3.96
CA ALA A 185 14.34 -10.96 4.52
C ALA A 185 15.61 -10.25 4.01
N GLN A 186 16.65 -10.99 3.62
CA GLN A 186 17.92 -10.44 3.11
C GLN A 186 17.74 -9.91 1.68
N LYS A 187 16.91 -10.57 0.88
CA LYS A 187 16.59 -10.19 -0.50
C LYS A 187 15.35 -9.31 -0.61
N ASP A 188 14.69 -9.04 0.52
CA ASP A 188 13.43 -8.28 0.58
C ASP A 188 12.33 -8.85 -0.32
N VAL A 189 12.17 -10.17 -0.32
CA VAL A 189 11.17 -10.91 -1.12
C VAL A 189 10.26 -11.70 -0.20
N ALA A 190 8.96 -11.72 -0.47
CA ALA A 190 7.99 -12.57 0.20
C ALA A 190 7.01 -13.18 -0.81
N MET A 191 6.49 -14.34 -0.44
CA MET A 191 5.40 -15.03 -1.12
C MET A 191 4.19 -15.08 -0.20
N ILE A 192 3.05 -14.63 -0.71
CA ILE A 192 1.75 -14.74 -0.03
C ILE A 192 0.79 -15.57 -0.87
N LYS A 193 -0.25 -16.11 -0.23
CA LYS A 193 -1.27 -16.97 -0.86
C LYS A 193 -2.64 -16.40 -0.56
N LEU A 194 -3.45 -16.22 -1.59
CA LEU A 194 -4.87 -15.88 -1.47
C LEU A 194 -5.66 -17.03 -0.83
N ALA A 195 -6.78 -16.71 -0.22
CA ALA A 195 -7.73 -17.70 0.27
C ALA A 195 -8.14 -18.66 -0.86
N ASP A 196 -8.28 -19.94 -0.53
CA ASP A 196 -8.65 -20.97 -1.50
C ASP A 196 -10.03 -20.67 -2.12
N GLY A 197 -10.18 -21.01 -3.39
CA GLY A 197 -11.39 -20.73 -4.16
C GLY A 197 -11.50 -19.30 -4.69
N THR A 198 -10.48 -18.46 -4.52
CA THR A 198 -10.44 -17.11 -5.11
C THR A 198 -10.35 -17.21 -6.64
N GLU A 199 -11.22 -16.49 -7.34
CA GLU A 199 -11.13 -16.33 -8.79
C GLU A 199 -9.94 -15.42 -9.12
N ILE A 200 -9.00 -15.94 -9.93
CA ILE A 200 -7.76 -15.24 -10.28
C ILE A 200 -7.95 -14.45 -11.57
N PRO A 201 -7.90 -13.10 -11.52
CA PRO A 201 -8.19 -12.27 -12.71
C PRO A 201 -7.09 -12.32 -13.77
N GLY A 202 -5.85 -12.62 -13.36
CA GLY A 202 -4.72 -12.74 -14.27
C GLY A 202 -3.46 -13.26 -13.58
N VAL A 203 -2.50 -13.70 -14.38
CA VAL A 203 -1.21 -14.24 -13.92
C VAL A 203 -0.09 -13.50 -14.67
N ALA A 204 0.91 -13.01 -13.93
CA ALA A 204 2.06 -12.32 -14.52
C ALA A 204 3.02 -13.32 -15.14
N GLU A 205 3.52 -13.00 -16.32
CA GLU A 205 4.61 -13.72 -16.97
C GLU A 205 5.96 -13.23 -16.40
N LEU A 206 6.78 -14.14 -15.90
CA LEU A 206 8.11 -13.81 -15.37
C LEU A 206 9.15 -13.80 -16.51
N GLY A 207 9.81 -12.67 -16.70
CA GLY A 207 10.88 -12.48 -17.67
C GLY A 207 12.21 -13.03 -17.21
N ASP A 208 13.29 -12.51 -17.80
CA ASP A 208 14.68 -12.85 -17.47
C ASP A 208 15.48 -11.57 -17.21
N SER A 209 15.85 -11.34 -15.95
CA SER A 209 16.62 -10.16 -15.56
C SER A 209 18.10 -10.21 -15.94
N SER A 210 18.62 -11.35 -16.39
CA SER A 210 20.00 -11.46 -16.89
C SER A 210 20.21 -10.85 -18.28
N THR A 211 19.13 -10.65 -19.03
CA THR A 211 19.12 -10.10 -20.40
C THR A 211 18.93 -8.59 -20.46
N LEU A 212 18.83 -7.92 -19.31
CA LEU A 212 18.57 -6.48 -19.24
C LEU A 212 19.79 -5.66 -19.65
N TYR A 213 19.53 -4.50 -20.25
CA TYR A 213 20.56 -3.53 -20.63
C TYR A 213 20.11 -2.10 -20.33
N ALA A 214 21.07 -1.20 -20.10
CA ALA A 214 20.79 0.21 -19.87
C ALA A 214 20.13 0.86 -21.10
N GLY A 215 19.14 1.70 -20.86
CA GLY A 215 18.34 2.34 -21.90
C GLY A 215 17.09 1.55 -22.33
N GLN A 216 16.89 0.33 -21.84
CA GLN A 216 15.68 -0.46 -22.12
C GLN A 216 14.46 0.18 -21.46
N ASP A 217 13.36 0.40 -22.23
CA ASP A 217 12.09 0.89 -21.69
C ASP A 217 11.47 -0.06 -20.70
N VAL A 218 10.97 0.48 -19.57
CA VAL A 218 10.28 -0.26 -18.52
C VAL A 218 9.11 0.53 -17.94
N ILE A 219 8.18 -0.20 -17.33
CA ILE A 219 7.11 0.35 -16.54
C ILE A 219 7.11 -0.24 -15.13
N ALA A 220 6.90 0.60 -14.13
CA ALA A 220 6.64 0.16 -12.77
C ALA A 220 5.15 0.33 -12.47
N ILE A 221 4.52 -0.69 -11.88
CA ILE A 221 3.09 -0.69 -11.60
C ILE A 221 2.89 -0.94 -10.11
N GLY A 222 1.89 -0.25 -9.52
CA GLY A 222 1.53 -0.44 -8.12
C GLY A 222 0.47 0.53 -7.64
N THR A 223 0.34 0.67 -6.31
CA THR A 223 -0.67 1.51 -5.65
C THR A 223 0.02 2.53 -4.75
N PRO A 224 0.50 3.68 -5.28
CA PRO A 224 1.20 4.67 -4.48
C PRO A 224 0.26 5.41 -3.55
N LEU A 225 0.61 5.52 -2.27
CA LEU A 225 0.07 6.41 -1.25
C LEU A 225 -1.41 6.23 -0.85
N TYR A 226 -2.35 6.02 -1.78
CA TYR A 226 -3.79 5.98 -1.53
C TYR A 226 -4.46 4.85 -2.31
N LYS A 227 -5.53 4.27 -1.73
CA LYS A 227 -6.35 3.21 -2.35
C LYS A 227 -6.87 3.60 -3.74
N ASP A 228 -7.24 4.85 -3.91
CA ASP A 228 -7.79 5.40 -5.16
C ASP A 228 -6.75 5.47 -6.29
N LEU A 229 -5.46 5.31 -5.97
CA LEU A 229 -4.35 5.27 -6.91
C LEU A 229 -3.92 3.83 -7.28
N ALA A 230 -4.78 2.84 -7.00
CA ALA A 230 -4.52 1.45 -7.36
C ALA A 230 -4.17 1.32 -8.85
N GLN A 231 -3.18 0.45 -9.16
CA GLN A 231 -2.71 0.18 -10.51
C GLN A 231 -2.15 1.42 -11.25
N THR A 232 -1.54 2.35 -10.50
CA THR A 232 -0.78 3.45 -11.11
C THR A 232 0.44 2.91 -11.84
N LEU A 233 0.66 3.42 -13.05
CA LEU A 233 1.80 3.13 -13.89
C LEU A 233 2.77 4.31 -13.90
N THR A 234 4.07 4.03 -13.76
CA THR A 234 5.15 4.98 -14.05
C THR A 234 6.06 4.40 -15.13
N LYS A 235 6.48 5.24 -16.10
CA LYS A 235 7.38 4.83 -17.18
C LYS A 235 8.79 5.34 -16.91
N GLY A 236 9.79 4.57 -17.30
CA GLY A 236 11.20 4.93 -17.31
C GLY A 236 12.01 3.97 -18.16
N ILE A 237 13.32 3.96 -17.91
CA ILE A 237 14.29 3.05 -18.51
C ILE A 237 15.05 2.28 -17.44
N ILE A 238 15.73 1.22 -17.83
CA ILE A 238 16.80 0.62 -17.03
C ILE A 238 17.99 1.57 -17.03
N SER A 239 18.31 2.18 -15.90
CA SER A 239 19.49 3.04 -15.74
C SER A 239 20.75 2.20 -15.53
N ALA A 240 20.62 1.04 -14.83
CA ALA A 240 21.67 0.02 -14.71
C ALA A 240 21.02 -1.36 -14.46
N ALA A 241 21.39 -2.35 -15.26
CA ALA A 241 20.81 -3.70 -15.20
C ALA A 241 21.26 -4.50 -13.96
N ASN A 242 22.48 -4.27 -13.49
CA ASN A 242 23.06 -4.96 -12.35
C ASN A 242 23.93 -3.99 -11.55
N ARG A 243 23.43 -3.58 -10.39
CA ARG A 243 24.14 -2.70 -9.47
C ARG A 243 24.19 -3.34 -8.09
N THR A 244 25.38 -3.38 -7.49
CA THR A 244 25.54 -3.86 -6.12
C THR A 244 25.38 -2.68 -5.16
N LEU A 245 24.41 -2.75 -4.27
CA LEU A 245 24.26 -1.81 -3.15
C LEU A 245 24.80 -2.45 -1.88
N THR A 246 25.63 -1.72 -1.16
CA THR A 246 26.11 -2.11 0.17
C THR A 246 25.60 -1.10 1.17
N ALA A 247 24.95 -1.56 2.23
CA ALA A 247 24.48 -0.66 3.28
C ALA A 247 25.67 0.03 3.96
N SER A 248 25.56 1.33 4.23
CA SER A 248 26.60 2.15 4.86
C SER A 248 27.04 1.62 6.24
N SER A 249 26.21 0.79 6.89
CA SER A 249 26.45 0.15 8.18
C SER A 249 27.14 -1.23 8.12
N GLY A 250 27.67 -1.65 6.96
CA GLY A 250 28.35 -2.93 6.80
C GLY A 250 27.41 -4.13 6.58
N GLY A 251 26.19 -3.90 6.08
CA GLY A 251 25.23 -4.95 5.74
C GLY A 251 25.60 -5.77 4.50
N THR A 252 24.86 -6.84 4.25
CA THR A 252 25.02 -7.70 3.08
C THR A 252 24.82 -6.92 1.79
N ALA A 253 25.73 -7.07 0.83
CA ALA A 253 25.59 -6.50 -0.51
C ALA A 253 24.40 -7.14 -1.26
N VAL A 254 23.56 -6.32 -1.86
CA VAL A 254 22.42 -6.79 -2.67
C VAL A 254 22.52 -6.30 -4.11
N ASN A 255 22.23 -7.18 -5.04
CA ASN A 255 22.14 -6.84 -6.46
C ASN A 255 20.76 -6.29 -6.78
N VAL A 256 20.72 -5.19 -7.53
CA VAL A 256 19.48 -4.49 -7.87
C VAL A 256 19.50 -4.03 -9.32
N ILE A 257 18.30 -3.87 -9.88
CA ILE A 257 18.06 -3.11 -11.11
C ILE A 257 17.87 -1.66 -10.70
N GLN A 258 18.55 -0.72 -11.36
CA GLN A 258 18.30 0.70 -11.22
C GLN A 258 17.44 1.19 -12.39
N THR A 259 16.44 2.03 -12.10
CA THR A 259 15.53 2.65 -13.08
C THR A 259 15.28 4.11 -12.71
N ASP A 260 14.92 4.93 -13.68
CA ASP A 260 14.40 6.29 -13.49
C ASP A 260 12.87 6.34 -13.46
N ALA A 261 12.18 5.20 -13.68
CA ALA A 261 10.76 5.09 -13.38
C ALA A 261 10.52 5.44 -11.90
N ALA A 262 9.53 6.29 -11.62
CA ALA A 262 9.26 6.75 -10.27
C ALA A 262 8.85 5.58 -9.35
N ILE A 263 9.68 5.26 -8.36
CA ILE A 263 9.43 4.28 -7.32
C ILE A 263 9.16 5.02 -6.01
N ASN A 264 7.94 4.87 -5.49
CA ASN A 264 7.45 5.54 -4.30
C ASN A 264 6.86 4.52 -3.31
N PRO A 265 6.68 4.89 -2.02
CA PRO A 265 5.92 4.07 -1.09
C PRO A 265 4.55 3.70 -1.68
N GLY A 266 4.21 2.41 -1.61
CA GLY A 266 2.98 1.84 -2.14
C GLY A 266 3.15 1.10 -3.47
N ASN A 267 4.05 1.48 -4.40
CA ASN A 267 4.40 0.60 -5.52
C ASN A 267 5.48 -0.44 -5.18
N SER A 268 6.03 -0.39 -3.95
CA SER A 268 6.89 -1.46 -3.41
C SER A 268 6.18 -2.80 -3.44
N GLY A 269 6.87 -3.83 -3.90
CA GLY A 269 6.33 -5.18 -4.12
C GLY A 269 5.63 -5.37 -5.47
N GLY A 270 5.25 -4.30 -6.16
CA GLY A 270 4.69 -4.34 -7.51
C GLY A 270 5.73 -4.68 -8.57
N PRO A 271 5.31 -5.06 -9.79
CA PRO A 271 6.21 -5.47 -10.84
C PRO A 271 6.91 -4.29 -11.52
N LEU A 272 8.19 -4.48 -11.87
CA LEU A 272 8.89 -3.78 -12.93
C LEU A 272 8.77 -4.63 -14.20
N VAL A 273 8.27 -4.05 -15.30
CA VAL A 273 7.83 -4.80 -16.50
C VAL A 273 8.56 -4.27 -17.74
N ASN A 274 8.95 -5.17 -18.62
CA ASN A 274 9.56 -4.84 -19.92
C ASN A 274 8.50 -4.60 -21.00
N THR A 275 8.94 -4.21 -22.19
CA THR A 275 8.08 -3.99 -23.37
C THR A 275 7.45 -5.27 -23.96
N LYS A 276 7.74 -6.45 -23.42
CA LYS A 276 7.05 -7.71 -23.76
C LYS A 276 5.92 -8.03 -22.77
N GLY A 277 5.67 -7.15 -21.78
CA GLY A 277 4.71 -7.39 -20.72
C GLY A 277 5.17 -8.49 -19.74
N GLN A 278 6.48 -8.65 -19.54
CA GLN A 278 7.07 -9.62 -18.64
C GLN A 278 7.64 -8.90 -17.41
N VAL A 279 7.43 -9.47 -16.24
CA VAL A 279 8.00 -8.97 -14.99
C VAL A 279 9.49 -9.30 -14.95
N ILE A 280 10.33 -8.27 -14.85
CA ILE A 280 11.78 -8.35 -14.81
C ILE A 280 12.37 -8.00 -13.45
N GLY A 281 11.54 -7.45 -12.54
CA GLY A 281 11.95 -7.11 -11.18
C GLY A 281 10.77 -6.80 -10.27
N ILE A 282 11.06 -6.65 -8.97
CA ILE A 282 10.12 -6.24 -7.93
C ILE A 282 10.52 -4.84 -7.47
N ASN A 283 9.66 -3.84 -7.64
CA ASN A 283 9.91 -2.47 -7.20
C ASN A 283 10.13 -2.41 -5.69
N SER A 284 11.11 -1.64 -5.22
CA SER A 284 11.37 -1.49 -3.79
C SER A 284 11.80 -0.05 -3.45
N SER A 285 10.93 0.68 -2.77
CA SER A 285 11.23 2.03 -2.27
C SER A 285 12.25 2.01 -1.11
N LYS A 286 12.32 0.90 -0.36
CA LYS A 286 13.27 0.73 0.75
C LYS A 286 14.73 0.75 0.28
N LEU A 287 15.02 0.21 -0.89
CA LEU A 287 16.38 0.17 -1.44
C LEU A 287 16.90 1.56 -1.80
N GLY A 288 16.03 2.50 -2.14
CA GLY A 288 16.38 3.92 -2.33
C GLY A 288 16.83 4.61 -1.05
N ALA A 289 16.26 4.24 0.10
CA ALA A 289 16.62 4.80 1.40
C ALA A 289 17.98 4.29 1.94
N ILE A 290 18.47 3.12 1.48
CA ILE A 290 19.76 2.55 1.91
C ILE A 290 20.96 3.37 1.43
N SER A 291 20.80 4.18 0.39
CA SER A 291 21.91 4.99 -0.17
C SER A 291 22.39 6.14 0.73
N GLY A 292 21.86 6.27 1.95
CA GLY A 292 22.42 7.15 2.99
C GLY A 292 22.13 8.64 2.82
N SER A 293 21.24 9.02 1.91
CA SER A 293 20.79 10.39 1.74
C SER A 293 19.45 10.56 2.45
N GLU A 294 19.37 11.49 3.41
CA GLU A 294 18.10 11.94 4.01
C GLU A 294 17.21 12.66 2.98
N THR A 295 17.75 12.97 1.81
CA THR A 295 17.04 13.55 0.67
C THR A 295 16.71 12.45 -0.34
N SER A 296 15.43 12.28 -0.64
CA SER A 296 15.00 11.47 -1.78
C SER A 296 15.64 12.04 -3.06
N VAL A 297 16.48 11.24 -3.71
CA VAL A 297 17.07 11.64 -5.00
C VAL A 297 16.04 11.31 -6.08
N GLU A 298 15.50 12.34 -6.71
CA GLU A 298 14.56 12.16 -7.83
C GLU A 298 15.24 11.43 -9.01
N GLY A 299 14.51 10.56 -9.70
CA GLY A 299 15.01 9.84 -10.87
C GLY A 299 15.92 8.65 -10.54
N ILE A 300 15.98 8.20 -9.28
CA ILE A 300 16.69 6.98 -8.89
C ILE A 300 15.72 6.05 -8.17
N GLY A 301 15.28 5.00 -8.86
CA GLY A 301 14.49 3.90 -8.32
C GLY A 301 15.25 2.58 -8.40
N PHE A 302 14.83 1.61 -7.58
CA PHE A 302 15.45 0.29 -7.54
C PHE A 302 14.39 -0.82 -7.56
N ALA A 303 14.79 -1.96 -8.15
CA ALA A 303 13.99 -3.18 -8.11
C ALA A 303 14.88 -4.40 -7.82
N VAL A 304 14.33 -5.38 -7.12
CA VAL A 304 14.95 -6.69 -6.94
C VAL A 304 14.85 -7.46 -8.26
N PRO A 305 15.96 -8.00 -8.83
CA PRO A 305 15.91 -8.73 -10.09
C PRO A 305 15.01 -9.97 -10.01
N ILE A 306 14.21 -10.22 -11.04
CA ILE A 306 13.25 -11.34 -11.02
C ILE A 306 13.93 -12.72 -10.94
N ASN A 307 15.15 -12.88 -11.43
CA ASN A 307 15.88 -14.15 -11.33
C ASN A 307 16.24 -14.48 -9.87
N GLU A 308 16.45 -13.48 -9.00
CA GLU A 308 16.61 -13.71 -7.56
C GLU A 308 15.37 -14.37 -6.92
N VAL A 309 14.19 -14.10 -7.49
CA VAL A 309 12.92 -14.73 -7.08
C VAL A 309 12.79 -16.11 -7.69
N LYS A 310 13.05 -16.25 -9.00
CA LYS A 310 12.92 -17.53 -9.72
C LYS A 310 13.75 -18.63 -9.08
N ASP A 311 14.97 -18.32 -8.67
CA ASP A 311 15.89 -19.27 -8.00
C ASP A 311 15.37 -19.71 -6.61
N ARG A 312 14.39 -18.98 -6.05
CA ARG A 312 13.83 -19.22 -4.71
C ARG A 312 12.36 -19.65 -4.72
N LEU A 313 11.72 -19.75 -5.88
CA LEU A 313 10.28 -20.09 -5.95
C LEU A 313 9.96 -21.37 -5.21
N GLU A 314 10.81 -22.41 -5.34
CA GLU A 314 10.59 -23.67 -4.63
C GLU A 314 10.65 -23.49 -3.11
N SER A 315 11.64 -22.77 -2.58
CA SER A 315 11.77 -22.54 -1.14
C SER A 315 10.68 -21.59 -0.62
N LEU A 316 10.35 -20.55 -1.37
CA LEU A 316 9.30 -19.59 -1.00
C LEU A 316 7.88 -20.21 -1.03
N SER A 317 7.66 -21.25 -1.84
CA SER A 317 6.36 -21.94 -1.88
C SER A 317 6.14 -22.91 -0.71
N LYS A 318 7.19 -23.24 0.04
CA LYS A 318 7.08 -24.07 1.24
C LYS A 318 6.67 -23.20 2.43
N PRO A 319 5.62 -23.55 3.18
CA PRO A 319 5.19 -22.77 4.34
C PRO A 319 6.29 -22.65 5.38
N ILE A 320 6.34 -21.51 6.07
CA ILE A 320 7.23 -21.33 7.22
C ILE A 320 6.85 -22.32 8.30
N LEU A 321 7.81 -23.16 8.69
CA LEU A 321 7.62 -24.07 9.81
C LEU A 321 7.91 -23.33 11.11
N THR A 322 6.92 -23.30 11.99
CA THR A 322 7.07 -22.72 13.32
C THR A 322 7.53 -23.77 14.32
N ILE A 323 8.38 -23.36 15.26
CA ILE A 323 8.70 -24.12 16.46
C ILE A 323 7.87 -23.59 17.64
N GLY A 324 7.57 -22.29 17.64
CA GLY A 324 6.79 -21.64 18.68
C GLY A 324 7.61 -21.31 19.94
N ILE A 325 8.81 -20.74 19.75
CA ILE A 325 9.71 -20.32 20.81
C ILE A 325 10.24 -18.92 20.55
N ASN A 326 10.52 -18.18 21.62
CA ASN A 326 11.39 -17.00 21.60
C ASN A 326 12.76 -17.39 22.11
N ILE A 327 13.81 -17.03 21.38
CA ILE A 327 15.18 -17.44 21.66
C ILE A 327 16.13 -16.25 21.75
N VAL A 328 17.23 -16.47 22.46
CA VAL A 328 18.41 -15.61 22.47
C VAL A 328 19.63 -16.48 22.16
N GLU A 329 20.51 -16.01 21.29
CA GLU A 329 21.75 -16.71 20.97
C GLU A 329 22.73 -16.63 22.14
N PHE A 330 23.19 -17.78 22.60
CA PHE A 330 24.25 -17.89 23.59
C PHE A 330 25.56 -18.24 22.90
N ASP A 331 26.41 -17.22 22.77
CA ASP A 331 27.80 -17.36 22.34
C ASP A 331 28.67 -17.95 23.47
N GLU A 332 29.96 -18.08 23.22
CA GLU A 332 30.90 -18.62 24.20
C GLU A 332 30.91 -17.83 25.50
N ALA A 333 30.80 -16.49 25.44
CA ALA A 333 30.80 -15.64 26.62
C ALA A 333 29.52 -15.83 27.48
N ALA A 334 28.37 -15.88 26.82
CA ALA A 334 27.09 -16.16 27.47
C ALA A 334 27.04 -17.58 28.06
N ALA A 335 27.47 -18.58 27.27
CA ALA A 335 27.56 -19.97 27.73
C ALA A 335 28.41 -20.13 28.99
N LYS A 336 29.58 -19.50 29.01
CA LYS A 336 30.45 -19.50 30.18
C LYS A 336 29.83 -18.77 31.39
N LYS A 337 29.18 -17.63 31.14
CA LYS A 337 28.53 -16.84 32.19
C LYS A 337 27.39 -17.60 32.89
N TYR A 338 26.61 -18.35 32.12
CA TYR A 338 25.45 -19.08 32.63
C TYR A 338 25.72 -20.56 32.89
N ASN A 339 26.97 -21.00 32.73
CA ASN A 339 27.42 -22.39 32.90
C ASN A 339 26.58 -23.40 32.10
N THR A 340 26.44 -23.14 30.81
CA THR A 340 25.65 -23.92 29.83
C THR A 340 26.42 -24.04 28.53
N SER A 341 25.86 -24.74 27.53
CA SER A 341 26.42 -24.81 26.18
C SER A 341 26.12 -23.56 25.38
N GLU A 342 26.98 -23.27 24.38
CA GLU A 342 26.62 -22.37 23.27
C GLU A 342 25.41 -22.94 22.51
N GLY A 343 24.47 -22.09 22.13
CA GLY A 343 23.26 -22.50 21.43
C GLY A 343 22.15 -21.47 21.52
N LEU A 344 20.91 -21.91 21.33
CA LEU A 344 19.74 -21.06 21.31
C LEU A 344 18.98 -21.18 22.64
N SER A 345 19.15 -20.20 23.53
CA SER A 345 18.47 -20.19 24.82
C SER A 345 16.99 -19.83 24.63
N VAL A 346 16.11 -20.71 25.10
CA VAL A 346 14.65 -20.55 25.03
C VAL A 346 14.21 -19.61 26.13
N GLN A 347 13.71 -18.44 25.78
CA GLN A 347 13.19 -17.44 26.72
C GLN A 347 11.73 -17.69 27.07
N SER A 348 10.94 -18.06 26.07
CA SER A 348 9.53 -18.42 26.24
C SER A 348 9.09 -19.43 25.20
N VAL A 349 8.03 -20.16 25.53
CA VAL A 349 7.37 -21.13 24.64
C VAL A 349 5.93 -20.63 24.41
N ILE A 350 5.50 -20.63 23.16
CA ILE A 350 4.15 -20.22 22.77
C ILE A 350 3.19 -21.37 23.08
N ALA A 351 2.07 -21.05 23.71
CA ALA A 351 1.04 -22.04 24.04
C ALA A 351 0.48 -22.73 22.78
N ALA A 352 0.18 -24.01 22.89
CA ALA A 352 -0.30 -24.89 21.80
C ALA A 352 0.65 -25.00 20.60
N SER A 353 1.92 -24.62 20.79
CA SER A 353 2.94 -24.71 19.73
C SER A 353 3.59 -26.10 19.63
N PRO A 354 4.27 -26.42 18.53
CA PRO A 354 5.11 -27.61 18.40
C PRO A 354 6.12 -27.76 19.55
N ALA A 355 6.73 -26.69 20.01
CA ALA A 355 7.70 -26.71 21.11
C ALA A 355 7.05 -27.11 22.43
N GLU A 356 5.87 -26.56 22.77
CA GLU A 356 5.16 -26.94 23.98
C GLU A 356 4.76 -28.41 23.94
N ASN A 357 4.22 -28.88 22.80
CA ASN A 357 3.82 -30.27 22.62
C ASN A 357 5.02 -31.23 22.71
N ALA A 358 6.20 -30.82 22.24
CA ALA A 358 7.45 -31.57 22.35
C ALA A 358 8.06 -31.53 23.77
N GLY A 359 7.55 -30.66 24.65
CA GLY A 359 8.05 -30.50 26.01
C GLY A 359 9.31 -29.64 26.13
N ILE A 360 9.59 -28.75 25.18
CA ILE A 360 10.58 -27.66 25.30
C ILE A 360 10.10 -26.69 26.35
N LYS A 361 11.01 -26.17 27.18
CA LYS A 361 10.69 -25.30 28.30
C LYS A 361 11.54 -24.02 28.27
N PRO A 362 11.04 -22.91 28.83
CA PRO A 362 11.89 -21.77 29.12
C PRO A 362 13.10 -22.18 29.97
N GLY A 363 14.29 -21.66 29.59
CA GLY A 363 15.57 -22.01 30.21
C GLY A 363 16.30 -23.18 29.55
N ASP A 364 15.70 -23.89 28.59
CA ASP A 364 16.43 -24.84 27.73
C ASP A 364 17.40 -24.10 26.81
N VAL A 365 18.51 -24.74 26.47
CA VAL A 365 19.40 -24.29 25.42
C VAL A 365 19.37 -25.32 24.30
N ILE A 366 18.83 -24.97 23.13
CA ILE A 366 18.83 -25.85 21.96
C ILE A 366 20.27 -25.92 21.42
N ILE A 367 20.81 -27.14 21.39
CA ILE A 367 22.19 -27.40 20.98
C ILE A 367 22.31 -28.19 19.67
N LYS A 368 21.29 -29.02 19.33
CA LYS A 368 21.20 -29.72 18.05
C LYS A 368 19.77 -29.74 17.55
N PHE A 369 19.61 -29.68 16.26
CA PHE A 369 18.34 -29.75 15.56
C PHE A 369 18.47 -30.70 14.37
N ASN A 370 17.65 -31.74 14.33
CA ASN A 370 17.70 -32.79 13.30
C ASN A 370 19.11 -33.33 13.06
N GLY A 371 19.84 -33.66 14.15
CA GLY A 371 21.21 -34.14 14.09
C GLY A 371 22.29 -33.08 13.86
N THR A 372 21.94 -31.87 13.44
CA THR A 372 22.87 -30.79 13.17
C THR A 372 23.07 -29.89 14.39
N ARG A 373 24.31 -29.57 14.71
CA ARG A 373 24.65 -28.58 15.75
C ARG A 373 24.15 -27.20 15.32
N VAL A 374 23.47 -26.49 16.23
CA VAL A 374 22.96 -25.14 15.98
C VAL A 374 23.40 -24.20 17.11
N LYS A 375 23.96 -23.04 16.74
CA LYS A 375 24.40 -21.99 17.65
C LYS A 375 23.66 -20.68 17.42
N THR A 376 23.18 -20.45 16.20
CA THR A 376 22.51 -19.22 15.78
C THR A 376 21.12 -19.49 15.21
N ALA A 377 20.27 -18.48 15.21
CA ALA A 377 18.95 -18.53 14.60
C ALA A 377 19.03 -18.81 13.08
N ASP A 378 20.06 -18.33 12.42
CA ASP A 378 20.32 -18.58 10.99
C ASP A 378 20.64 -20.07 10.73
N GLU A 379 21.47 -20.68 11.58
CA GLU A 379 21.77 -22.12 11.50
C GLU A 379 20.53 -22.98 11.73
N LEU A 380 19.69 -22.61 12.70
CA LEU A 380 18.39 -23.26 12.95
C LEU A 380 17.45 -23.12 11.73
N SER A 381 17.39 -21.93 11.13
CA SER A 381 16.62 -21.67 9.92
C SER A 381 17.07 -22.55 8.76
N LYS A 382 18.38 -22.66 8.53
CA LYS A 382 18.96 -23.53 7.51
C LYS A 382 18.68 -25.00 7.78
N ALA A 383 18.76 -25.44 9.04
CA ALA A 383 18.46 -26.82 9.43
C ALA A 383 16.98 -27.21 9.19
N LYS A 384 16.06 -26.21 9.23
CA LYS A 384 14.64 -26.40 8.91
C LYS A 384 14.32 -26.42 7.41
N ALA A 385 15.19 -25.90 6.54
CA ALA A 385 14.86 -25.61 5.14
C ALA A 385 14.39 -26.83 4.32
N ASN A 386 14.81 -28.04 4.69
CA ASN A 386 14.46 -29.28 3.97
C ASN A 386 13.43 -30.14 4.70
N ILE A 387 12.75 -29.59 5.70
CA ILE A 387 11.75 -30.29 6.50
C ILE A 387 10.36 -29.87 6.00
N ASN A 388 9.41 -30.79 5.98
CA ASN A 388 8.03 -30.50 5.58
C ASN A 388 7.13 -30.37 6.81
N SER A 389 5.98 -29.69 6.63
CA SER A 389 4.95 -29.64 7.66
C SER A 389 4.42 -31.03 7.95
N GLY A 390 4.38 -31.40 9.24
CA GLY A 390 4.01 -32.73 9.71
C GLY A 390 5.19 -33.64 10.02
N ASP A 391 6.40 -33.33 9.53
CA ASP A 391 7.59 -34.12 9.84
C ASP A 391 7.95 -33.98 11.33
N THR A 392 8.45 -35.07 11.91
CA THR A 392 8.98 -35.13 13.27
C THR A 392 10.50 -35.14 13.21
N VAL A 393 11.13 -34.22 13.93
CA VAL A 393 12.59 -34.11 14.03
C VAL A 393 13.06 -34.18 15.48
N GLN A 394 14.27 -34.64 15.69
CA GLN A 394 14.87 -34.66 17.00
C GLN A 394 15.53 -33.32 17.33
N VAL A 395 15.19 -32.78 18.49
CA VAL A 395 15.81 -31.59 19.07
C VAL A 395 16.54 -31.98 20.33
N VAL A 396 17.82 -31.66 20.43
CA VAL A 396 18.58 -31.86 21.66
C VAL A 396 18.70 -30.52 22.37
N VAL A 397 18.21 -30.48 23.59
CA VAL A 397 18.32 -29.33 24.47
C VAL A 397 19.21 -29.64 25.65
N GLU A 398 19.96 -28.64 26.11
CA GLU A 398 20.58 -28.71 27.47
C GLU A 398 19.58 -28.13 28.49
N ARG A 399 19.21 -28.93 29.47
CA ARG A 399 18.33 -28.59 30.57
C ARG A 399 18.99 -28.91 31.90
N SER A 400 19.27 -27.89 32.70
CA SER A 400 19.98 -28.04 34.00
C SER A 400 21.29 -28.85 33.91
N GLY A 401 22.09 -28.56 32.90
CA GLY A 401 23.39 -29.19 32.63
C GLY A 401 23.33 -30.62 32.09
N LYS A 402 22.15 -31.09 31.63
CA LYS A 402 21.97 -32.41 31.03
C LYS A 402 21.38 -32.30 29.63
N GLU A 403 21.87 -33.10 28.71
CA GLU A 403 21.26 -33.22 27.38
C GLU A 403 19.93 -33.98 27.47
N VAL A 404 18.89 -33.43 26.89
CA VAL A 404 17.56 -34.06 26.74
C VAL A 404 17.20 -34.06 25.25
N THR A 405 16.87 -35.21 24.69
CA THR A 405 16.39 -35.36 23.33
C THR A 405 14.87 -35.34 23.32
N LEU A 406 14.30 -34.51 22.48
CA LEU A 406 12.84 -34.32 22.33
C LEU A 406 12.44 -34.53 20.88
N ASP A 407 11.31 -35.16 20.66
CA ASP A 407 10.72 -35.32 19.33
C ASP A 407 9.79 -34.13 19.06
N LEU A 408 10.10 -33.33 18.05
CA LEU A 408 9.40 -32.12 17.67
C LEU A 408 8.71 -32.32 16.34
N GLN A 409 7.41 -32.30 16.32
CA GLN A 409 6.61 -32.29 15.08
C GLN A 409 6.43 -30.85 14.61
N LEU A 410 6.99 -30.50 13.45
CA LEU A 410 6.88 -29.17 12.88
C LEU A 410 5.56 -28.98 12.17
N THR A 411 4.95 -27.82 12.31
CA THR A 411 3.73 -27.43 11.62
C THR A 411 3.90 -26.10 10.87
N ALA A 412 3.16 -25.95 9.77
CA ALA A 412 3.04 -24.65 9.11
C ALA A 412 2.36 -23.65 10.04
N SER A 413 2.86 -22.39 10.02
CA SER A 413 2.31 -21.26 10.81
C SER A 413 1.02 -20.73 10.18
#